data_84b2830c548155ecb4a134bad7b8a234
#
_entry.id   84b2830c548155ecb4a134bad7b8a234
#
_cell.length_a   1.000
_cell.length_b   1.000
_cell.length_c   1.000
_cell.angle_alpha   90.00
_cell.angle_beta   90.00
_cell.angle_gamma   90.00
#
_symmetry.space_group_name_H-M   'P 1'
#
loop_
_entity.id
_entity.type
_entity.pdbx_description
1 polymer ?
#
loop_
_entity_poly.entity_id
_entity_poly.type
_entity_poly.pdbx_seq_one_letter_code
_entity_poly.pdbx_strand_id
1 'polypeptide(L)'
;LDTLTNRGISYFEFSHQQGTHYRVQDGDEQNKLLFTSERYQKIGKYLYGYGRFTFDMGRQFNRSWSDVLRSHHSNPYFSGSSIKGKYDFQNFDLSAALATLPIKNFTFGARLDYKVGDLSRLKDPRSRTNLADYQLTPAVTYTWNKHSLGLSGYYHRRKEKIPNITTVQTDPNLKYYTFTGMENTDGTTGGYSGFEREFVNHEFGGELSYQYKNERIQTLTTLSYAKGNE
;
A
#
# COMPACT_ATOMS: atom_id res chain seq x y z
N LEU A 1 -10.13 -17.70 -4.00
CA LEU A 1 -9.73 -18.48 -2.82
C LEU A 1 -9.52 -19.92 -3.22
N ASP A 2 -8.40 -20.52 -2.80
CA ASP A 2 -8.17 -21.96 -3.01
C ASP A 2 -9.10 -22.77 -2.10
N THR A 3 -10.11 -23.38 -2.69
CA THR A 3 -11.16 -24.09 -1.96
C THR A 3 -10.76 -25.51 -1.52
N LEU A 4 -9.60 -25.99 -1.95
CA LEU A 4 -9.23 -27.41 -1.80
C LEU A 4 -8.31 -27.71 -0.62
N THR A 5 -7.72 -26.67 0.05
CA THR A 5 -6.70 -26.94 1.05
C THR A 5 -6.70 -25.94 2.20
N ASN A 6 -6.66 -26.46 3.44
CA ASN A 6 -6.31 -25.68 4.62
C ASN A 6 -4.78 -25.51 4.61
N ARG A 7 -4.29 -24.45 3.97
CA ARG A 7 -2.86 -24.17 3.86
C ARG A 7 -2.51 -22.86 4.55
N GLY A 8 -1.38 -22.87 5.22
CA GLY A 8 -0.74 -21.66 5.74
C GLY A 8 0.75 -21.71 5.44
N ILE A 9 1.32 -20.53 5.22
CA ILE A 9 2.75 -20.32 5.08
C ILE A 9 3.14 -19.10 5.91
N SER A 10 4.29 -19.21 6.56
CA SER A 10 4.89 -18.06 7.25
C SER A 10 6.38 -18.06 6.95
N TYR A 11 6.93 -16.89 6.73
CA TYR A 11 8.36 -16.72 6.51
C TYR A 11 8.86 -15.42 7.10
N PHE A 12 10.15 -15.42 7.34
CA PHE A 12 10.90 -14.31 7.84
C PHE A 12 12.06 -14.03 6.87
N GLU A 13 12.26 -12.78 6.52
CA GLU A 13 13.29 -12.37 5.57
C GLU A 13 14.06 -11.17 6.13
N PHE A 14 15.37 -11.23 6.00
CA PHE A 14 16.23 -10.08 6.15
C PHE A 14 16.85 -9.76 4.80
N SER A 15 16.77 -8.50 4.37
CA SER A 15 17.40 -8.05 3.13
C SER A 15 18.28 -6.83 3.38
N HIS A 16 19.44 -6.83 2.74
CA HIS A 16 20.34 -5.71 2.66
C HIS A 16 20.55 -5.35 1.18
N GLN A 17 20.32 -4.09 0.85
CA GLN A 17 20.51 -3.57 -0.51
C GLN A 17 21.43 -2.36 -0.45
N GLN A 18 22.41 -2.32 -1.34
CA GLN A 18 23.33 -1.19 -1.49
C GLN A 18 23.67 -1.01 -2.96
N GLY A 19 23.79 0.23 -3.42
CA GLY A 19 24.13 0.50 -4.80
C GLY A 19 24.58 1.92 -5.07
N THR A 20 25.31 2.09 -6.17
CA THR A 20 25.78 3.41 -6.64
C THR A 20 24.83 4.09 -7.60
N HIS A 21 23.94 3.32 -8.27
CA HIS A 21 22.88 3.82 -9.14
C HIS A 21 21.54 3.71 -8.43
N TYR A 22 21.11 4.79 -7.82
CA TYR A 22 19.90 4.85 -7.01
C TYR A 22 19.14 6.16 -7.22
N ARG A 23 17.84 6.13 -6.95
CA ARG A 23 17.08 7.35 -6.86
C ARG A 23 17.33 8.00 -5.50
N VAL A 24 17.60 9.29 -5.49
CA VAL A 24 17.88 10.02 -4.25
C VAL A 24 16.74 9.94 -3.23
N GLN A 25 15.51 9.71 -3.70
CA GLN A 25 14.33 9.51 -2.88
C GLN A 25 14.25 8.14 -2.18
N ASP A 26 15.04 7.16 -2.62
CA ASP A 26 15.07 5.82 -2.03
C ASP A 26 16.30 5.60 -1.16
N GLY A 27 17.37 6.43 -1.37
CA GLY A 27 18.65 6.27 -0.71
C GLY A 27 19.53 5.22 -1.40
N ASP A 28 20.81 5.16 -1.00
CA ASP A 28 21.83 4.28 -1.58
C ASP A 28 21.99 2.95 -0.84
N GLU A 29 21.43 2.85 0.36
CA GLU A 29 21.48 1.65 1.19
C GLU A 29 20.16 1.46 1.94
N GLN A 30 19.71 0.22 2.03
CA GLN A 30 18.54 -0.17 2.81
C GLN A 30 18.75 -1.50 3.51
N ASN A 31 18.42 -1.52 4.80
CA ASN A 31 18.27 -2.73 5.61
C ASN A 31 16.79 -2.94 5.90
N LYS A 32 16.27 -4.12 5.65
CA LYS A 32 14.85 -4.44 5.83
C LYS A 32 14.67 -5.80 6.47
N LEU A 33 13.78 -5.86 7.42
CA LEU A 33 13.25 -7.04 8.06
C LEU A 33 11.80 -7.21 7.64
N LEU A 34 11.42 -8.40 7.22
CA LEU A 34 10.07 -8.72 6.77
C LEU A 34 9.59 -9.99 7.49
N PHE A 35 8.38 -9.94 7.98
CA PHE A 35 7.62 -11.12 8.41
C PHE A 35 6.32 -11.18 7.64
N THR A 36 6.01 -12.33 7.07
CA THR A 36 4.73 -12.58 6.41
C THR A 36 4.14 -13.89 6.90
N SER A 37 2.85 -13.88 7.16
CA SER A 37 2.05 -15.07 7.45
C SER A 37 0.76 -14.99 6.66
N GLU A 38 0.45 -16.04 5.93
CA GLU A 38 -0.82 -16.16 5.19
C GLU A 38 -1.46 -17.52 5.40
N ARG A 39 -2.78 -17.53 5.36
CA ARG A 39 -3.54 -18.75 5.54
C ARG A 39 -4.82 -18.74 4.73
N TYR A 40 -5.09 -19.86 4.09
CA TYR A 40 -6.35 -20.23 3.47
C TYR A 40 -7.02 -21.30 4.32
N GLN A 41 -8.28 -21.11 4.69
CA GLN A 41 -8.97 -22.04 5.55
C GLN A 41 -10.46 -22.12 5.24
N LYS A 42 -10.99 -23.34 5.28
CA LYS A 42 -12.44 -23.55 5.36
C LYS A 42 -12.92 -23.18 6.78
N ILE A 43 -13.88 -22.28 6.87
CA ILE A 43 -14.48 -21.82 8.13
C ILE A 43 -15.89 -22.41 8.25
N GLY A 44 -16.03 -23.43 9.08
CA GLY A 44 -17.29 -24.13 9.22
C GLY A 44 -17.75 -24.84 7.96
N LYS A 45 -19.07 -24.89 7.73
CA LYS A 45 -19.67 -25.66 6.61
C LYS A 45 -19.80 -24.88 5.31
N TYR A 46 -19.83 -23.54 5.39
CA TYR A 46 -20.33 -22.69 4.29
C TYR A 46 -19.38 -21.60 3.84
N LEU A 47 -18.26 -21.40 4.54
CA LEU A 47 -17.34 -20.27 4.28
C LEU A 47 -15.93 -20.75 4.05
N TYR A 48 -15.24 -20.03 3.16
CA TYR A 48 -13.79 -20.04 3.03
C TYR A 48 -13.24 -18.70 3.43
N GLY A 49 -12.15 -18.71 4.19
CA GLY A 49 -11.43 -17.55 4.62
C GLY A 49 -10.01 -17.53 4.07
N TYR A 50 -9.53 -16.33 3.80
CA TYR A 50 -8.14 -16.03 3.54
C TYR A 50 -7.72 -14.91 4.48
N GLY A 51 -6.53 -15.02 5.04
CA GLY A 51 -5.89 -13.97 5.79
C GLY A 51 -4.42 -13.91 5.47
N ARG A 52 -3.89 -12.71 5.27
CA ARG A 52 -2.45 -12.43 5.17
C ARG A 52 -2.11 -11.25 6.06
N PHE A 53 -1.08 -11.42 6.85
CA PHE A 53 -0.47 -10.38 7.63
C PHE A 53 1.00 -10.24 7.21
N THR A 54 1.42 -9.01 6.92
CA THR A 54 2.81 -8.69 6.65
C THR A 54 3.23 -7.54 7.54
N PHE A 55 4.37 -7.70 8.18
CA PHE A 55 5.04 -6.65 8.92
C PHE A 55 6.42 -6.45 8.31
N ASP A 56 6.76 -5.22 7.95
CA ASP A 56 8.09 -4.87 7.53
C ASP A 56 8.60 -3.63 8.27
N MET A 57 9.87 -3.66 8.62
CA MET A 57 10.57 -2.55 9.24
C MET A 57 12.00 -2.47 8.70
N GLY A 58 12.55 -1.29 8.73
CA GLY A 58 13.92 -1.14 8.29
C GLY A 58 14.42 0.29 8.32
N ARG A 59 15.61 0.45 7.76
CA ARG A 59 16.30 1.74 7.68
C ARG A 59 16.84 1.96 6.28
N GLN A 60 16.60 3.19 5.77
CA GLN A 60 17.17 3.70 4.54
C GLN A 60 18.23 4.76 4.85
N PHE A 61 19.31 4.72 4.11
CA PHE A 61 20.44 5.64 4.29
C PHE A 61 20.58 6.56 3.07
N ASN A 62 21.07 7.78 3.33
CA ASN A 62 21.36 8.79 2.30
C ASN A 62 20.15 9.17 1.42
N ARG A 63 18.94 8.96 1.94
CA ARG A 63 17.68 9.38 1.31
C ARG A 63 17.51 10.90 1.45
N SER A 64 16.97 11.55 0.41
CA SER A 64 16.66 12.98 0.38
C SER A 64 15.52 13.28 -0.58
N TRP A 65 14.98 14.50 -0.52
CA TRP A 65 13.93 15.03 -1.39
C TRP A 65 12.56 14.37 -1.28
N SER A 66 12.38 13.37 -0.45
CA SER A 66 11.08 12.71 -0.28
C SER A 66 10.91 12.18 1.14
N ASP A 67 9.89 12.66 1.83
CA ASP A 67 9.44 12.19 3.14
C ASP A 67 8.12 11.40 3.03
N VAL A 68 7.70 11.03 1.82
CA VAL A 68 6.54 10.15 1.60
C VAL A 68 6.96 8.69 1.71
N LEU A 69 6.05 7.84 2.18
CA LEU A 69 6.29 6.39 2.31
C LEU A 69 6.50 5.71 0.95
N ARG A 70 5.82 6.18 -0.07
CA ARG A 70 5.97 5.69 -1.44
C ARG A 70 6.40 6.82 -2.35
N SER A 71 7.69 6.89 -2.65
CA SER A 71 8.23 7.73 -3.71
C SER A 71 7.97 7.11 -5.08
N HIS A 72 6.72 6.96 -5.47
CA HIS A 72 6.38 6.43 -6.78
C HIS A 72 6.36 7.56 -7.82
N HIS A 73 6.87 7.29 -9.02
CA HIS A 73 6.89 8.28 -10.11
C HIS A 73 5.50 8.73 -10.58
N SER A 74 4.45 8.03 -10.21
CA SER A 74 3.07 8.47 -10.44
C SER A 74 2.50 9.40 -9.35
N ASN A 75 3.25 9.66 -8.28
CA ASN A 75 2.86 10.62 -7.25
C ASN A 75 3.76 11.87 -7.35
N PRO A 76 3.32 12.93 -8.03
CA PRO A 76 4.08 14.17 -8.15
C PRO A 76 4.02 15.04 -6.89
N TYR A 77 3.17 14.69 -5.92
CA TYR A 77 2.94 15.45 -4.69
C TYR A 77 3.73 14.85 -3.54
N PHE A 78 4.89 15.40 -3.26
CA PHE A 78 5.69 14.97 -2.13
C PHE A 78 6.41 16.14 -1.46
N SER A 79 6.96 15.91 -0.29
CA SER A 79 7.72 16.91 0.47
C SER A 79 9.00 16.26 0.96
N GLY A 80 10.02 17.06 1.17
CA GLY A 80 11.26 16.55 1.69
C GLY A 80 12.37 17.60 1.76
N SER A 81 13.43 17.27 2.48
CA SER A 81 14.65 18.06 2.55
C SER A 81 15.67 17.61 1.51
N SER A 82 16.44 18.55 0.96
CA SER A 82 17.58 18.26 0.08
C SER A 82 18.76 17.59 0.80
N ILE A 83 18.78 17.66 2.14
CA ILE A 83 19.87 17.12 2.95
C ILE A 83 19.69 15.59 3.04
N LYS A 84 20.72 14.84 2.68
CA LYS A 84 20.74 13.37 2.85
C LYS A 84 20.58 12.99 4.32
N GLY A 85 19.67 12.06 4.61
CA GLY A 85 19.35 11.62 5.97
C GLY A 85 19.12 10.11 6.06
N LYS A 86 19.04 9.64 7.30
CA LYS A 86 18.60 8.28 7.63
C LYS A 86 17.10 8.31 7.91
N TYR A 87 16.39 7.28 7.45
CA TYR A 87 14.96 7.12 7.65
C TYR A 87 14.65 5.74 8.20
N ASP A 88 13.90 5.68 9.27
CA ASP A 88 13.32 4.46 9.77
C ASP A 88 11.89 4.32 9.25
N PHE A 89 11.52 3.12 8.83
CA PHE A 89 10.17 2.82 8.40
C PHE A 89 9.62 1.57 9.07
N GLN A 90 8.30 1.56 9.27
CA GLN A 90 7.54 0.42 9.73
C GLN A 90 6.22 0.36 8.97
N ASN A 91 5.86 -0.82 8.46
CA ASN A 91 4.59 -1.03 7.78
C ASN A 91 3.90 -2.28 8.30
N PHE A 92 2.59 -2.20 8.42
CA PHE A 92 1.69 -3.32 8.68
C PHE A 92 0.72 -3.43 7.52
N ASP A 93 0.58 -4.61 6.96
CA ASP A 93 -0.29 -4.89 5.82
C ASP A 93 -1.15 -6.11 6.18
N LEU A 94 -2.46 -5.92 6.21
CA LEU A 94 -3.45 -6.94 6.50
C LEU A 94 -4.35 -7.11 5.28
N SER A 95 -4.45 -8.34 4.79
CA SER A 95 -5.47 -8.73 3.80
C SER A 95 -6.35 -9.81 4.39
N ALA A 96 -7.65 -9.61 4.36
CA ALA A 96 -8.63 -10.61 4.76
C ALA A 96 -9.69 -10.77 3.67
N ALA A 97 -10.07 -12.00 3.39
CA ALA A 97 -11.16 -12.27 2.47
C ALA A 97 -12.02 -13.43 2.94
N LEU A 98 -13.31 -13.32 2.66
CA LEU A 98 -14.29 -14.36 2.92
C LEU A 98 -15.04 -14.67 1.63
N ALA A 99 -15.34 -15.94 1.40
CA ALA A 99 -16.21 -16.37 0.30
C ALA A 99 -17.15 -17.49 0.77
N THR A 100 -18.39 -17.46 0.31
CA THR A 100 -19.34 -18.54 0.57
C THR A 100 -19.02 -19.75 -0.31
N LEU A 101 -19.41 -20.94 0.12
CA LEU A 101 -19.67 -22.03 -0.82
C LEU A 101 -20.81 -21.63 -1.78
N PRO A 102 -20.88 -22.24 -2.96
CA PRO A 102 -21.98 -21.95 -3.87
C PRO A 102 -23.34 -22.20 -3.23
N ILE A 103 -24.18 -21.16 -3.21
CA ILE A 103 -25.56 -21.21 -2.79
C ILE A 103 -26.38 -21.24 -4.08
N LYS A 104 -26.87 -22.43 -4.44
CA LYS A 104 -27.34 -22.72 -5.81
C LYS A 104 -26.20 -22.46 -6.80
N ASN A 105 -26.30 -21.39 -7.58
CA ASN A 105 -25.29 -21.03 -8.58
C ASN A 105 -24.49 -19.75 -8.20
N PHE A 106 -24.77 -19.18 -7.03
CA PHE A 106 -24.12 -17.94 -6.58
C PHE A 106 -23.05 -18.20 -5.54
N THR A 107 -21.94 -17.48 -5.67
CA THR A 107 -20.90 -17.35 -4.65
C THR A 107 -20.77 -15.88 -4.28
N PHE A 108 -20.84 -15.58 -2.99
CA PHE A 108 -20.66 -14.23 -2.46
C PHE A 108 -19.29 -14.14 -1.79
N GLY A 109 -18.63 -13.02 -1.95
CA GLY A 109 -17.35 -12.77 -1.34
C GLY A 109 -17.17 -11.32 -0.93
N ALA A 110 -16.23 -11.11 -0.01
CA ALA A 110 -15.75 -9.78 0.34
C ALA A 110 -14.26 -9.86 0.68
N ARG A 111 -13.53 -8.81 0.34
CA ARG A 111 -12.12 -8.65 0.69
C ARG A 111 -11.89 -7.29 1.33
N LEU A 112 -11.09 -7.27 2.37
CA LEU A 112 -10.56 -6.10 3.03
C LEU A 112 -9.03 -6.14 2.91
N ASP A 113 -8.45 -5.09 2.34
CA ASP A 113 -7.03 -4.82 2.39
C ASP A 113 -6.83 -3.57 3.24
N TYR A 114 -5.93 -3.64 4.24
CA TYR A 114 -5.66 -2.55 5.16
C TYR A 114 -4.15 -2.44 5.40
N LYS A 115 -3.61 -1.26 5.15
CA LYS A 115 -2.19 -0.97 5.35
C LYS A 115 -2.03 0.28 6.18
N VAL A 116 -1.15 0.20 7.17
CA VAL A 116 -0.65 1.36 7.92
C VAL A 116 0.87 1.40 7.80
N GLY A 117 1.41 2.60 7.73
CA GLY A 117 2.84 2.81 7.62
C GLY A 117 3.29 4.04 8.37
N ASP A 118 4.54 3.99 8.81
CA ASP A 118 5.25 5.09 9.46
C ASP A 118 6.63 5.22 8.81
N LEU A 119 7.01 6.46 8.52
CA LEU A 119 8.34 6.81 8.01
C LEU A 119 8.87 8.00 8.80
N SER A 120 9.98 7.81 9.49
CA SER A 120 10.57 8.81 10.37
C SER A 120 11.97 9.17 9.92
N ARG A 121 12.22 10.46 9.70
CA ARG A 121 13.54 11.00 9.39
C ARG A 121 14.31 11.28 10.67
N LEU A 122 15.54 10.76 10.78
CA LEU A 122 16.37 10.87 11.99
C LEU A 122 17.28 12.11 12.01
N LYS A 123 17.40 12.84 10.89
CA LYS A 123 18.23 14.04 10.75
C LYS A 123 17.35 15.27 10.49
N ASP A 124 17.73 16.42 11.05
CA ASP A 124 17.01 17.67 10.82
C ASP A 124 16.96 18.06 9.30
N PRO A 125 15.82 18.58 8.85
CA PRO A 125 14.54 18.67 9.53
C PRO A 125 13.88 17.31 9.69
N ARG A 126 13.37 17.01 10.89
CA ARG A 126 12.80 15.70 11.25
C ARG A 126 11.33 15.65 10.90
N SER A 127 11.01 14.94 9.86
CA SER A 127 9.65 14.63 9.47
C SER A 127 9.22 13.25 9.97
N ARG A 128 7.92 13.10 10.20
CA ARG A 128 7.29 11.81 10.43
C ARG A 128 6.06 11.70 9.55
N THR A 129 6.01 10.69 8.72
CA THR A 129 4.90 10.46 7.78
C THR A 129 4.12 9.25 8.20
N ASN A 130 2.81 9.42 8.34
CA ASN A 130 1.88 8.33 8.66
C ASN A 130 1.01 8.03 7.44
N LEU A 131 0.85 6.75 7.14
CA LEU A 131 0.00 6.23 6.07
C LEU A 131 -1.12 5.38 6.68
N ALA A 132 -2.34 5.59 6.19
CA ALA A 132 -3.46 4.67 6.33
C ALA A 132 -4.08 4.45 4.94
N ASP A 133 -4.15 3.21 4.51
CA ASP A 133 -4.60 2.81 3.18
C ASP A 133 -5.50 1.60 3.34
N TYR A 134 -6.76 1.68 2.90
CA TYR A 134 -7.68 0.55 2.97
C TYR A 134 -8.59 0.46 1.75
N GLN A 135 -8.89 -0.78 1.39
CA GLN A 135 -9.80 -1.11 0.31
C GLN A 135 -10.77 -2.19 0.76
N LEU A 136 -12.06 -1.95 0.53
CA LEU A 136 -13.13 -2.93 0.73
C LEU A 136 -13.70 -3.32 -0.63
N THR A 137 -13.76 -4.62 -0.91
CA THR A 137 -14.18 -5.16 -2.21
C THR A 137 -15.23 -6.26 -2.01
N PRO A 138 -16.53 -5.97 -2.00
CA PRO A 138 -17.58 -6.97 -2.16
C PRO A 138 -17.62 -7.53 -3.57
N ALA A 139 -18.00 -8.81 -3.70
CA ALA A 139 -18.06 -9.50 -4.97
C ALA A 139 -19.17 -10.57 -4.98
N VAL A 140 -19.72 -10.81 -6.15
CA VAL A 140 -20.65 -11.91 -6.41
C VAL A 140 -20.29 -12.60 -7.72
N THR A 141 -20.38 -13.92 -7.74
CA THR A 141 -20.16 -14.72 -8.94
C THR A 141 -21.36 -15.64 -9.18
N TYR A 142 -21.86 -15.68 -10.38
CA TYR A 142 -22.87 -16.61 -10.85
C TYR A 142 -22.24 -17.64 -11.80
N THR A 143 -22.41 -18.93 -11.50
CA THR A 143 -21.81 -20.02 -12.26
C THR A 143 -22.90 -20.92 -12.85
N TRP A 144 -22.82 -21.19 -14.16
CA TRP A 144 -23.71 -22.11 -14.85
C TRP A 144 -22.90 -22.99 -15.82
N ASN A 145 -23.02 -24.29 -15.70
CA ASN A 145 -22.27 -25.25 -16.51
C ASN A 145 -20.73 -24.96 -16.49
N LYS A 146 -20.21 -24.53 -17.63
CA LYS A 146 -18.79 -24.21 -17.83
C LYS A 146 -18.49 -22.70 -17.79
N HIS A 147 -19.48 -21.88 -17.47
CA HIS A 147 -19.40 -20.42 -17.50
C HIS A 147 -19.54 -19.86 -16.10
N SER A 148 -18.82 -18.79 -15.83
CA SER A 148 -18.98 -17.99 -14.62
C SER A 148 -18.95 -16.50 -14.97
N LEU A 149 -19.89 -15.75 -14.40
CA LEU A 149 -19.96 -14.29 -14.50
C LEU A 149 -19.76 -13.71 -13.11
N GLY A 150 -18.76 -12.86 -12.95
CA GLY A 150 -18.45 -12.19 -11.68
C GLY A 150 -18.67 -10.70 -11.77
N LEU A 151 -19.18 -10.13 -10.71
CA LEU A 151 -19.30 -8.69 -10.50
C LEU A 151 -18.69 -8.32 -9.15
N SER A 152 -17.82 -7.34 -9.13
CA SER A 152 -17.28 -6.76 -7.91
C SER A 152 -17.30 -5.25 -7.96
N GLY A 153 -17.36 -4.63 -6.80
CA GLY A 153 -17.14 -3.21 -6.64
C GLY A 153 -16.16 -2.97 -5.51
N TYR A 154 -15.45 -1.85 -5.52
CA TYR A 154 -14.57 -1.52 -4.41
C TYR A 154 -14.64 -0.04 -4.05
N TYR A 155 -14.34 0.20 -2.79
CA TYR A 155 -14.00 1.52 -2.26
C TYR A 155 -12.61 1.45 -1.67
N HIS A 156 -11.74 2.35 -2.16
CA HIS A 156 -10.37 2.51 -1.70
C HIS A 156 -10.19 3.91 -1.15
N ARG A 157 -9.56 4.00 0.03
CA ARG A 157 -9.18 5.27 0.62
C ARG A 157 -7.74 5.19 1.10
N ARG A 158 -6.94 6.15 0.63
CA ARG A 158 -5.58 6.35 1.08
C ARG A 158 -5.45 7.72 1.73
N LYS A 159 -4.87 7.73 2.92
CA LYS A 159 -4.53 8.96 3.64
C LYS A 159 -3.05 8.90 4.03
N GLU A 160 -2.30 9.90 3.60
CA GLU A 160 -0.91 10.09 3.99
C GLU A 160 -0.76 11.47 4.63
N LYS A 161 -0.17 11.53 5.83
CA LYS A 161 -0.08 12.77 6.61
C LYS A 161 1.33 12.96 7.15
N ILE A 162 1.86 14.19 6.99
CA ILE A 162 3.02 14.71 7.70
C ILE A 162 2.46 15.70 8.73
N PRO A 163 2.31 15.30 10.00
CA PRO A 163 1.61 16.14 10.98
C PRO A 163 2.44 17.30 11.49
N ASN A 164 3.75 17.16 11.55
CA ASN A 164 4.66 18.20 12.03
C ASN A 164 6.10 17.86 11.63
N ILE A 165 6.89 18.91 11.44
CA ILE A 165 8.33 18.81 11.24
C ILE A 165 9.03 19.49 12.40
N THR A 166 9.95 18.74 13.02
CA THR A 166 10.71 19.23 14.16
C THR A 166 12.18 19.42 13.80
N THR A 167 12.84 20.34 14.46
CA THR A 167 14.27 20.56 14.37
C THR A 167 14.87 20.55 15.76
N VAL A 168 16.04 19.94 15.91
CA VAL A 168 16.83 19.99 17.15
C VAL A 168 17.85 21.12 17.09
N GLN A 169 18.36 21.41 15.89
CA GLN A 169 19.32 22.48 15.67
C GLN A 169 18.62 23.68 15.03
N THR A 170 18.90 24.87 15.54
CA THR A 170 18.44 26.11 14.94
C THR A 170 19.41 26.49 13.82
N ASP A 171 19.23 25.92 12.65
CA ASP A 171 19.98 26.29 11.47
C ASP A 171 19.05 27.04 10.51
N PRO A 172 19.28 28.36 10.26
CA PRO A 172 18.46 29.14 9.35
C PRO A 172 18.57 28.70 7.89
N ASN A 173 19.55 27.88 7.54
CA ASN A 173 19.75 27.36 6.20
C ASN A 173 19.05 26.01 5.95
N LEU A 174 18.42 25.41 6.97
CA LEU A 174 17.62 24.21 6.78
C LEU A 174 16.42 24.53 5.89
N LYS A 175 16.31 23.81 4.76
CA LYS A 175 15.21 23.95 3.80
C LYS A 175 14.39 22.69 3.75
N TYR A 176 13.08 22.89 3.68
CA TYR A 176 12.11 21.85 3.43
C TYR A 176 11.27 22.24 2.22
N TYR A 177 11.15 21.37 1.28
CA TYR A 177 10.52 21.63 -0.01
C TYR A 177 9.21 20.87 -0.13
N THR A 178 8.22 21.52 -0.73
CA THR A 178 6.96 20.91 -1.13
C THR A 178 6.87 20.92 -2.64
N PHE A 179 6.57 19.76 -3.20
CA PHE A 179 6.36 19.58 -4.63
C PHE A 179 4.85 19.49 -4.89
N THR A 180 4.34 20.36 -5.75
CA THR A 180 2.92 20.46 -6.12
C THR A 180 2.66 20.08 -7.57
N GLY A 181 3.59 19.39 -8.17
CA GLY A 181 3.60 18.94 -9.54
C GLY A 181 5.00 18.72 -10.05
N MET A 182 5.17 18.31 -11.30
CA MET A 182 6.47 17.91 -11.84
C MET A 182 7.50 19.05 -11.93
N GLU A 183 7.06 20.30 -11.94
CA GLU A 183 7.93 21.47 -12.11
C GLU A 183 7.76 22.55 -11.03
N ASN A 184 6.78 22.41 -10.14
CA ASN A 184 6.48 23.41 -9.12
C ASN A 184 7.03 22.97 -7.76
N THR A 185 7.98 23.74 -7.24
CA THR A 185 8.54 23.55 -5.91
C THR A 185 8.40 24.82 -5.09
N ASP A 186 7.79 24.68 -3.91
CA ASP A 186 7.85 25.70 -2.89
C ASP A 186 8.88 25.29 -1.84
N GLY A 187 9.86 26.15 -1.59
CA GLY A 187 10.85 25.94 -0.56
C GLY A 187 10.55 26.80 0.65
N THR A 188 10.45 26.17 1.81
CA THR A 188 10.44 26.90 3.10
C THR A 188 11.81 26.85 3.73
N THR A 189 12.29 27.99 4.22
CA THR A 189 13.58 28.10 4.90
C THR A 189 13.34 28.43 6.36
N GLY A 190 13.87 27.61 7.27
CA GLY A 190 13.72 27.80 8.73
C GLY A 190 12.28 27.64 9.23
N GLY A 191 12.09 27.60 10.55
CA GLY A 191 10.77 27.75 11.17
C GLY A 191 9.69 26.77 10.69
N TYR A 192 9.98 25.48 10.63
CA TYR A 192 9.01 24.44 10.21
C TYR A 192 7.86 24.23 11.20
N SER A 193 7.81 25.03 12.23
CA SER A 193 6.72 25.03 13.21
C SER A 193 5.39 25.30 12.49
N GLY A 194 4.48 24.35 12.59
CA GLY A 194 3.18 24.43 11.95
C GLY A 194 3.13 23.89 10.50
N PHE A 195 4.22 23.36 9.95
CA PHE A 195 4.14 22.65 8.68
C PHE A 195 3.33 21.38 8.86
N GLU A 196 2.25 21.28 8.14
CA GLU A 196 1.40 20.10 8.08
C GLU A 196 1.02 19.85 6.63
N ARG A 197 1.07 18.59 6.24
CA ARG A 197 0.59 18.15 4.93
C ARG A 197 -0.26 16.91 5.09
N GLU A 198 -1.43 16.96 4.52
CA GLU A 198 -2.34 15.83 4.44
C GLU A 198 -2.72 15.58 2.98
N PHE A 199 -2.65 14.34 2.59
CA PHE A 199 -3.01 13.85 1.28
C PHE A 199 -4.05 12.77 1.42
N VAL A 200 -5.22 12.96 0.83
CA VAL A 200 -6.34 12.01 0.93
C VAL A 200 -6.85 11.71 -0.47
N ASN A 201 -6.81 10.44 -0.84
CA ASN A 201 -7.36 9.94 -2.08
C ASN A 201 -8.56 9.03 -1.78
N HIS A 202 -9.62 9.19 -2.56
CA HIS A 202 -10.80 8.34 -2.55
C HIS A 202 -11.01 7.78 -3.96
N GLU A 203 -11.14 6.48 -4.09
CA GLU A 203 -11.37 5.80 -5.34
C GLU A 203 -12.53 4.81 -5.23
N PHE A 204 -13.40 4.82 -6.21
CA PHE A 204 -14.48 3.85 -6.39
C PHE A 204 -14.26 3.13 -7.71
N GLY A 205 -14.40 1.84 -7.72
CA GLY A 205 -14.29 1.06 -8.93
C GLY A 205 -15.19 -0.14 -8.94
N GLY A 206 -15.31 -0.72 -10.12
CA GLY A 206 -16.05 -1.96 -10.34
C GLY A 206 -15.39 -2.80 -11.43
N GLU A 207 -15.60 -4.09 -11.35
CA GLU A 207 -15.09 -5.06 -12.30
C GLU A 207 -16.18 -6.04 -12.68
N LEU A 208 -16.30 -6.29 -13.96
CA LEU A 208 -17.09 -7.36 -14.55
C LEU A 208 -16.12 -8.42 -15.09
N SER A 209 -16.28 -9.66 -14.66
CA SER A 209 -15.44 -10.78 -15.09
C SER A 209 -16.28 -11.90 -15.70
N TYR A 210 -15.76 -12.48 -16.77
CA TYR A 210 -16.35 -13.65 -17.41
C TYR A 210 -15.30 -14.74 -17.53
N GLN A 211 -15.64 -15.94 -17.06
CA GLN A 211 -14.80 -17.11 -17.15
C GLN A 211 -15.51 -18.24 -17.92
N TYR A 212 -14.79 -18.84 -18.85
CA TYR A 212 -15.14 -20.14 -19.42
C TYR A 212 -14.10 -21.18 -19.00
N LYS A 213 -14.57 -22.31 -18.48
CA LYS A 213 -13.68 -23.40 -18.05
C LYS A 213 -14.23 -24.76 -18.49
N ASN A 214 -13.42 -25.50 -19.24
CA ASN A 214 -13.64 -26.90 -19.54
C ASN A 214 -12.37 -27.71 -19.21
N GLU A 215 -12.34 -29.00 -19.56
CA GLU A 215 -11.20 -29.90 -19.27
C GLU A 215 -9.89 -29.50 -19.96
N ARG A 216 -9.95 -28.73 -21.05
CA ARG A 216 -8.79 -28.41 -21.90
C ARG A 216 -8.45 -26.92 -21.90
N ILE A 217 -9.43 -26.07 -21.71
CA ILE A 217 -9.29 -24.63 -21.89
C ILE A 217 -9.93 -23.92 -20.71
N GLN A 218 -9.20 -22.94 -20.19
CA GLN A 218 -9.72 -21.96 -19.23
C GLN A 218 -9.39 -20.56 -19.73
N THR A 219 -10.43 -19.72 -19.88
CA THR A 219 -10.28 -18.30 -20.24
C THR A 219 -10.90 -17.46 -19.14
N LEU A 220 -10.29 -16.31 -18.91
CA LEU A 220 -10.82 -15.28 -18.02
C LEU A 220 -10.71 -13.93 -18.75
N THR A 221 -11.83 -13.23 -18.85
CA THR A 221 -11.88 -11.87 -19.40
C THR A 221 -12.40 -10.95 -18.31
N THR A 222 -11.73 -9.83 -18.08
CA THR A 222 -12.12 -8.84 -17.10
C THR A 222 -12.26 -7.46 -17.75
N LEU A 223 -13.26 -6.71 -17.33
CA LEU A 223 -13.47 -5.31 -17.68
C LEU A 223 -13.60 -4.55 -16.38
N SER A 224 -12.74 -3.57 -16.17
CA SER A 224 -12.74 -2.75 -14.96
C SER A 224 -12.85 -1.26 -15.28
N TYR A 225 -13.49 -0.54 -14.39
CA TYR A 225 -13.57 0.91 -14.41
C TYR A 225 -13.38 1.45 -12.99
N ALA A 226 -12.58 2.52 -12.89
CA ALA A 226 -12.35 3.20 -11.62
C ALA A 226 -12.39 4.71 -11.79
N LYS A 227 -12.83 5.41 -10.73
CA LYS A 227 -12.80 6.86 -10.63
C LYS A 227 -12.32 7.25 -9.24
N GLY A 228 -11.29 8.08 -9.19
CA GLY A 228 -10.72 8.61 -7.95
C GLY A 228 -10.77 10.12 -7.89
N ASN A 229 -10.72 10.65 -6.66
CA ASN A 229 -10.53 12.07 -6.36
C ASN A 229 -9.40 12.19 -5.33
N GLU A 230 -8.54 13.18 -5.53
CA GLU A 230 -7.50 13.62 -4.63
C GLU A 230 -7.85 14.97 -4.01
#